data_6d99834e43340f6505e611ad689fd2c3
#
_entry.id   6d99834e43340f6505e611ad689fd2c3
#
_cell.length_a   1.000
_cell.length_b   1.000
_cell.length_c   1.000
_cell.angle_alpha   90.00
_cell.angle_beta   90.00
_cell.angle_gamma   90.00
#
_symmetry.space_group_name_H-M   'P 1'
#
loop_
_entity.id
_entity.type
_entity.pdbx_description
1 polymer ?
#
loop_
_entity_poly.entity_id
_entity_poly.type
_entity_poly.pdbx_seq_one_letter_code
_entity_poly.pdbx_strand_id
1 'polypeptide(L)'
;MTGKSSRFKLAGIDTPKQFLKIENNYILQHIINMFPGENDINLIVNSLDLQNKEFRNYMMEFKNCKLYEIDFQKSGPGGALIESGILNTEDEVLINYCDFANIWDWKKFKGFIEKIKPDGVVPAYFGLHPHSIYDNDYAFIQNDGDKILKIREKKSFTDKKINEYASSGTYYFKSGLI
;
A
#
# COMPACT_ATOMS: atom_id res chain seq x y z
N MET A 1 -5.18 -3.91 5.31
CA MET A 1 -6.44 -3.17 5.63
C MET A 1 -6.71 -3.23 7.13
N THR A 2 -5.75 -2.78 7.94
CA THR A 2 -5.74 -3.06 9.40
C THR A 2 -5.77 -1.81 10.26
N GLY A 3 -5.79 -0.62 9.65
CA GLY A 3 -5.86 0.66 10.34
C GLY A 3 -7.26 1.04 10.82
N LYS A 4 -7.36 1.85 11.89
CA LYS A 4 -8.63 2.28 12.51
C LYS A 4 -9.47 3.26 11.68
N SER A 5 -8.95 3.77 10.57
CA SER A 5 -9.61 4.84 9.77
C SER A 5 -10.07 6.04 10.62
N SER A 6 -9.31 6.38 11.67
CA SER A 6 -9.75 7.35 12.70
C SER A 6 -10.07 8.73 12.13
N ARG A 7 -9.35 9.19 11.11
CA ARG A 7 -9.66 10.47 10.43
C ARG A 7 -11.04 10.46 9.75
N PHE A 8 -11.41 9.33 9.15
CA PHE A 8 -12.75 9.16 8.55
C PHE A 8 -13.84 9.11 9.60
N LYS A 9 -13.61 8.40 10.70
CA LYS A 9 -14.57 8.35 11.83
C LYS A 9 -14.78 9.73 12.46
N LEU A 10 -13.72 10.52 12.61
CA LEU A 10 -13.82 11.92 13.09
C LEU A 10 -14.62 12.82 12.13
N ALA A 11 -14.61 12.50 10.83
CA ALA A 11 -15.42 13.16 9.80
C ALA A 11 -16.84 12.59 9.68
N GLY A 12 -17.27 11.69 10.58
CA GLY A 12 -18.59 11.06 10.56
C GLY A 12 -18.74 9.93 9.52
N ILE A 13 -17.64 9.40 9.01
CA ILE A 13 -17.65 8.31 8.03
C ILE A 13 -17.25 7.01 8.75
N ASP A 14 -18.21 6.15 9.03
CA ASP A 14 -17.99 4.87 9.72
C ASP A 14 -17.61 3.72 8.76
N THR A 15 -17.83 3.92 7.45
CA THR A 15 -17.46 2.93 6.43
C THR A 15 -15.95 2.76 6.37
N PRO A 16 -15.41 1.52 6.38
CA PRO A 16 -13.99 1.27 6.16
C PRO A 16 -13.52 1.91 4.85
N LYS A 17 -12.38 2.62 4.87
CA LYS A 17 -11.91 3.43 3.74
C LYS A 17 -11.77 2.64 2.43
N GLN A 18 -11.37 1.38 2.51
CA GLN A 18 -11.23 0.48 1.36
C GLN A 18 -12.58 0.10 0.72
N PHE A 19 -13.67 0.31 1.45
CA PHE A 19 -15.05 0.07 1.01
C PHE A 19 -15.77 1.35 0.55
N LEU A 20 -15.07 2.47 0.52
CA LEU A 20 -15.58 3.69 -0.11
C LEU A 20 -15.53 3.54 -1.64
N LYS A 21 -16.50 4.18 -2.32
CA LYS A 21 -16.58 4.16 -3.78
C LYS A 21 -16.00 5.41 -4.39
N ILE A 22 -15.24 5.22 -5.46
CA ILE A 22 -14.87 6.26 -6.41
C ILE A 22 -15.54 5.89 -7.73
N GLU A 23 -16.37 6.78 -8.25
CA GLU A 23 -17.28 6.46 -9.35
C GLU A 23 -18.19 5.27 -8.96
N ASN A 24 -18.15 4.17 -9.68
CA ASN A 24 -18.97 2.99 -9.40
C ASN A 24 -18.20 1.83 -8.75
N ASN A 25 -16.87 1.98 -8.54
CA ASN A 25 -16.02 0.93 -8.02
C ASN A 25 -15.53 1.27 -6.61
N TYR A 26 -15.39 0.25 -5.77
CA TYR A 26 -14.73 0.41 -4.48
C TYR A 26 -13.23 0.74 -4.64
N ILE A 27 -12.67 1.49 -3.69
CA ILE A 27 -11.24 1.83 -3.69
C ILE A 27 -10.37 0.58 -3.84
N LEU A 28 -10.71 -0.49 -3.14
CA LEU A 28 -9.99 -1.76 -3.23
C LEU A 28 -9.97 -2.33 -4.65
N GLN A 29 -11.06 -2.20 -5.42
CA GLN A 29 -11.09 -2.65 -6.81
C GLN A 29 -10.11 -1.88 -7.69
N HIS A 30 -10.02 -0.56 -7.51
CA HIS A 30 -9.04 0.26 -8.23
C HIS A 30 -7.60 -0.17 -7.92
N ILE A 31 -7.33 -0.55 -6.66
CA ILE A 31 -6.01 -1.02 -6.25
C ILE A 31 -5.67 -2.39 -6.86
N ILE A 32 -6.60 -3.35 -6.82
CA ILE A 32 -6.40 -4.66 -7.44
C ILE A 32 -6.15 -4.52 -8.95
N ASN A 33 -6.86 -3.61 -9.62
CA ASN A 33 -6.70 -3.33 -11.04
C ASN A 33 -5.33 -2.72 -11.41
N MET A 34 -4.54 -2.23 -10.44
CA MET A 34 -3.17 -1.80 -10.69
C MET A 34 -2.22 -2.95 -11.06
N PHE A 35 -2.62 -4.19 -10.79
CA PHE A 35 -1.79 -5.39 -10.94
C PHE A 35 -2.42 -6.39 -11.91
N PRO A 36 -2.59 -6.00 -13.19
CA PRO A 36 -3.27 -6.86 -14.15
C PRO A 36 -2.50 -8.15 -14.42
N GLY A 37 -3.21 -9.29 -14.37
CA GLY A 37 -2.65 -10.62 -14.58
C GLY A 37 -2.04 -11.27 -13.34
N GLU A 38 -2.01 -10.60 -12.19
CA GLU A 38 -1.59 -11.21 -10.94
C GLU A 38 -2.72 -12.03 -10.31
N ASN A 39 -2.39 -13.26 -9.88
CA ASN A 39 -3.35 -14.22 -9.33
C ASN A 39 -3.05 -14.61 -7.86
N ASP A 40 -1.92 -14.17 -7.30
CA ASP A 40 -1.56 -14.41 -5.91
C ASP A 40 -1.64 -13.09 -5.12
N ILE A 41 -2.86 -12.58 -4.97
CA ILE A 41 -3.14 -11.37 -4.22
C ILE A 41 -3.63 -11.73 -2.83
N ASN A 42 -2.94 -11.24 -1.82
CA ASN A 42 -3.22 -11.51 -0.41
C ASN A 42 -3.79 -10.24 0.24
N LEU A 43 -5.00 -10.34 0.79
CA LEU A 43 -5.71 -9.23 1.42
C LEU A 43 -5.69 -9.42 2.94
N ILE A 44 -4.93 -8.59 3.64
CA ILE A 44 -4.87 -8.60 5.10
C ILE A 44 -5.94 -7.64 5.63
N VAL A 45 -6.89 -8.15 6.40
CA VAL A 45 -8.09 -7.43 6.84
C VAL A 45 -8.23 -7.49 8.35
N ASN A 46 -8.70 -6.40 8.94
CA ASN A 46 -9.03 -6.35 10.36
C ASN A 46 -10.30 -7.15 10.65
N SER A 47 -10.27 -8.00 11.67
CA SER A 47 -11.41 -8.79 12.15
C SER A 47 -12.64 -7.94 12.45
N LEU A 48 -12.46 -6.73 12.99
CA LEU A 48 -13.57 -5.81 13.27
C LEU A 48 -14.28 -5.33 11.99
N ASP A 49 -13.53 -5.06 10.93
CA ASP A 49 -14.14 -4.64 9.65
C ASP A 49 -14.94 -5.79 9.02
N LEU A 50 -14.51 -7.04 9.20
CA LEU A 50 -15.22 -8.22 8.72
C LEU A 50 -16.50 -8.57 9.51
N GLN A 51 -16.74 -7.92 10.66
CA GLN A 51 -18.04 -8.01 11.35
C GLN A 51 -19.15 -7.31 10.57
N ASN A 52 -18.81 -6.33 9.72
CA ASN A 52 -19.75 -5.74 8.78
C ASN A 52 -20.07 -6.77 7.68
N LYS A 53 -21.33 -7.24 7.66
CA LYS A 53 -21.79 -8.31 6.75
C LYS A 53 -21.68 -7.92 5.27
N GLU A 54 -21.98 -6.67 4.93
CA GLU A 54 -21.88 -6.17 3.56
C GLU A 54 -20.42 -6.14 3.09
N PHE A 55 -19.51 -5.64 3.94
CA PHE A 55 -18.09 -5.65 3.64
C PHE A 55 -17.53 -7.08 3.50
N ARG A 56 -17.91 -7.99 4.39
CA ARG A 56 -17.52 -9.41 4.30
C ARG A 56 -17.96 -10.03 2.99
N ASN A 57 -19.23 -9.84 2.60
CA ASN A 57 -19.76 -10.36 1.34
C ASN A 57 -18.98 -9.81 0.14
N TYR A 58 -18.71 -8.51 0.13
CA TYR A 58 -17.89 -7.89 -0.91
C TYR A 58 -16.48 -8.49 -1.01
N MET A 59 -15.81 -8.72 0.14
CA MET A 59 -14.48 -9.34 0.14
C MET A 59 -14.49 -10.75 -0.46
N MET A 60 -15.60 -11.50 -0.33
CA MET A 60 -15.75 -12.83 -0.89
C MET A 60 -15.96 -12.84 -2.41
N GLU A 61 -16.24 -11.68 -3.03
CA GLU A 61 -16.36 -11.56 -4.50
C GLU A 61 -15.00 -11.64 -5.20
N PHE A 62 -13.91 -11.34 -4.50
CA PHE A 62 -12.54 -11.41 -5.02
C PHE A 62 -12.01 -12.86 -5.04
N LYS A 63 -12.52 -13.67 -5.99
CA LYS A 63 -12.20 -15.11 -6.09
C LYS A 63 -10.70 -15.40 -6.29
N ASN A 64 -9.94 -14.44 -6.84
CA ASN A 64 -8.50 -14.56 -7.10
C ASN A 64 -7.65 -14.00 -5.96
N CYS A 65 -8.27 -13.61 -4.85
CA CYS A 65 -7.58 -13.07 -3.69
C CYS A 65 -7.72 -14.02 -2.50
N LYS A 66 -6.62 -14.20 -1.75
CA LYS A 66 -6.66 -14.87 -0.44
C LYS A 66 -6.92 -13.85 0.65
N LEU A 67 -7.81 -14.17 1.57
CA LEU A 67 -8.17 -13.30 2.68
C LEU A 67 -7.51 -13.77 3.97
N TYR A 68 -6.77 -12.87 4.63
CA TYR A 68 -6.13 -13.08 5.92
C TYR A 68 -6.76 -12.16 6.95
N GLU A 69 -7.45 -12.75 7.91
CA GLU A 69 -8.07 -12.03 9.02
C GLU A 69 -7.08 -11.91 10.17
N ILE A 70 -6.83 -10.70 10.63
CA ILE A 70 -6.00 -10.44 11.79
C ILE A 70 -6.68 -9.45 12.73
N ASP A 71 -6.26 -9.44 13.98
CA ASP A 71 -6.71 -8.44 14.94
C ASP A 71 -6.10 -7.07 14.64
N PHE A 72 -6.70 -6.03 15.27
CA PHE A 72 -6.20 -4.67 15.10
C PHE A 72 -4.74 -4.54 15.51
N GLN A 73 -3.89 -4.09 14.58
CA GLN A 73 -2.47 -3.90 14.81
C GLN A 73 -2.13 -2.48 15.27
N LYS A 74 -1.43 -2.39 16.41
CA LYS A 74 -0.81 -1.15 16.89
C LYS A 74 0.54 -0.87 16.23
N SER A 75 1.18 -1.90 15.71
CA SER A 75 2.53 -1.84 15.09
C SER A 75 2.51 -1.39 13.62
N GLY A 76 1.36 -0.93 13.12
CA GLY A 76 1.23 -0.44 11.75
C GLY A 76 1.22 -1.55 10.69
N PRO A 77 1.40 -1.20 9.41
CA PRO A 77 1.31 -2.14 8.29
C PRO A 77 2.33 -3.29 8.34
N GLY A 78 3.55 -3.01 8.78
CA GLY A 78 4.59 -4.04 8.95
C GLY A 78 4.20 -5.10 9.99
N GLY A 79 3.66 -4.67 11.14
CA GLY A 79 3.15 -5.58 12.16
C GLY A 79 2.01 -6.46 11.64
N ALA A 80 1.10 -5.89 10.86
CA ALA A 80 0.01 -6.63 10.23
C ALA A 80 0.52 -7.71 9.27
N LEU A 81 1.56 -7.40 8.51
CA LEU A 81 2.18 -8.33 7.58
C LEU A 81 2.84 -9.50 8.31
N ILE A 82 3.57 -9.24 9.38
CA ILE A 82 4.20 -10.28 10.21
C ILE A 82 3.13 -11.17 10.86
N GLU A 83 2.10 -10.59 11.46
CA GLU A 83 1.04 -11.35 12.15
C GLU A 83 0.22 -12.21 11.19
N SER A 84 0.04 -11.78 9.95
CA SER A 84 -0.68 -12.58 8.96
C SER A 84 0.01 -13.91 8.63
N GLY A 85 1.32 -14.03 8.91
CA GLY A 85 2.12 -15.24 8.65
C GLY A 85 2.26 -15.58 7.15
N ILE A 86 1.96 -14.65 6.24
CA ILE A 86 1.98 -14.91 4.79
C ILE A 86 3.36 -14.81 4.16
N LEU A 87 4.33 -14.21 4.88
CA LEU A 87 5.66 -14.03 4.33
C LEU A 87 6.42 -15.34 4.26
N ASN A 88 6.89 -15.68 3.08
CA ASN A 88 7.84 -16.74 2.84
C ASN A 88 9.18 -16.13 2.43
N THR A 89 10.26 -16.63 2.99
CA THR A 89 11.63 -16.13 2.76
C THR A 89 12.09 -16.26 1.30
N GLU A 90 11.54 -17.23 0.59
CA GLU A 90 11.93 -17.52 -0.80
C GLU A 90 11.14 -16.71 -1.84
N ASP A 91 10.04 -16.06 -1.44
CA ASP A 91 9.15 -15.39 -2.36
C ASP A 91 9.51 -13.90 -2.53
N GLU A 92 9.40 -13.41 -3.75
CA GLU A 92 9.35 -11.97 -4.03
C GLU A 92 8.03 -11.41 -3.49
N VAL A 93 8.10 -10.27 -2.82
CA VAL A 93 6.95 -9.66 -2.16
C VAL A 93 6.71 -8.25 -2.67
N LEU A 94 5.47 -7.98 -3.09
CA LEU A 94 5.01 -6.63 -3.36
C LEU A 94 3.91 -6.26 -2.37
N ILE A 95 4.12 -5.17 -1.64
CA ILE A 95 3.20 -4.62 -0.65
C ILE A 95 2.59 -3.35 -1.21
N ASN A 96 1.27 -3.23 -1.17
CA ASN A 96 0.57 -1.99 -1.53
C ASN A 96 -0.44 -1.62 -0.45
N TYR A 97 -0.52 -0.33 -0.13
CA TYR A 97 -1.55 0.15 0.78
C TYR A 97 -2.94 0.09 0.14
N CYS A 98 -3.94 -0.29 0.92
CA CYS A 98 -5.30 -0.49 0.44
C CYS A 98 -6.08 0.79 0.09
N ASP A 99 -5.47 1.94 0.24
CA ASP A 99 -6.04 3.26 0.01
C ASP A 99 -5.14 4.14 -0.86
N PHE A 100 -4.16 3.53 -1.52
CA PHE A 100 -3.26 4.24 -2.43
C PHE A 100 -3.30 3.59 -3.81
N ALA A 101 -3.86 4.29 -4.79
CA ALA A 101 -3.90 3.87 -6.17
C ALA A 101 -3.06 4.78 -7.06
N ASN A 102 -2.31 4.19 -7.97
CA ASN A 102 -1.50 4.87 -8.96
C ASN A 102 -1.91 4.47 -10.38
N ILE A 103 -1.76 5.37 -11.33
CA ILE A 103 -1.75 5.02 -12.74
C ILE A 103 -0.30 4.75 -13.12
N TRP A 104 0.02 3.49 -13.41
CA TRP A 104 1.37 3.08 -13.75
C TRP A 104 1.40 1.97 -14.80
N ASP A 105 2.55 1.76 -15.42
CA ASP A 105 2.79 0.65 -16.33
C ASP A 105 3.34 -0.55 -15.56
N TRP A 106 2.45 -1.46 -15.16
CA TRP A 106 2.79 -2.66 -14.41
C TRP A 106 3.79 -3.56 -15.17
N LYS A 107 3.63 -3.70 -16.48
CA LYS A 107 4.54 -4.49 -17.31
C LYS A 107 5.94 -3.90 -17.31
N LYS A 108 6.05 -2.58 -17.43
CA LYS A 108 7.33 -1.86 -17.38
C LYS A 108 7.99 -2.01 -16.01
N PHE A 109 7.21 -1.95 -14.93
CA PHE A 109 7.72 -2.16 -13.58
C PHE A 109 8.30 -3.57 -13.40
N LYS A 110 7.61 -4.63 -13.84
CA LYS A 110 8.13 -6.00 -13.81
C LYS A 110 9.40 -6.15 -14.64
N GLY A 111 9.42 -5.60 -15.85
CA GLY A 111 10.63 -5.62 -16.69
C GLY A 111 11.82 -4.88 -16.08
N PHE A 112 11.58 -3.83 -15.29
CA PHE A 112 12.63 -3.17 -14.52
C PHE A 112 13.21 -4.11 -13.45
N ILE A 113 12.34 -4.77 -12.66
CA ILE A 113 12.78 -5.73 -11.63
C ILE A 113 13.59 -6.88 -12.25
N GLU A 114 13.09 -7.48 -13.31
CA GLU A 114 13.78 -8.57 -14.02
C GLU A 114 15.17 -8.17 -14.53
N LYS A 115 15.29 -6.95 -15.05
CA LYS A 115 16.54 -6.42 -15.62
C LYS A 115 17.55 -6.05 -14.54
N ILE A 116 17.12 -5.34 -13.51
CA ILE A 116 18.02 -4.74 -12.49
C ILE A 116 18.26 -5.70 -11.32
N LYS A 117 17.31 -6.59 -11.04
CA LYS A 117 17.34 -7.53 -9.90
C LYS A 117 17.66 -6.85 -8.56
N PRO A 118 16.96 -5.78 -8.21
CA PRO A 118 17.20 -5.02 -6.98
C PRO A 118 16.75 -5.83 -5.77
N ASP A 119 17.33 -5.55 -4.60
CA ASP A 119 16.87 -6.14 -3.33
C ASP A 119 15.54 -5.54 -2.88
N GLY A 120 15.27 -4.29 -3.24
CA GLY A 120 14.00 -3.61 -3.01
C GLY A 120 13.76 -2.45 -3.95
N VAL A 121 12.48 -2.12 -4.19
CA VAL A 121 12.06 -0.98 -5.02
C VAL A 121 10.93 -0.23 -4.34
N VAL A 122 11.02 1.08 -4.33
CA VAL A 122 9.94 1.96 -3.88
C VAL A 122 9.56 2.89 -5.03
N PRO A 123 8.44 2.65 -5.72
CA PRO A 123 7.89 3.60 -6.66
C PRO A 123 7.61 4.92 -5.95
N ALA A 124 8.08 6.01 -6.52
CA ALA A 124 8.01 7.32 -5.92
C ALA A 124 7.51 8.35 -6.93
N TYR A 125 6.88 9.38 -6.43
CA TYR A 125 6.50 10.53 -7.23
C TYR A 125 7.28 11.77 -6.77
N PHE A 126 7.34 12.78 -7.66
CA PHE A 126 8.03 14.02 -7.45
C PHE A 126 7.09 15.18 -7.83
N GLY A 127 7.20 16.29 -7.11
CA GLY A 127 6.45 17.50 -7.44
C GLY A 127 5.26 17.74 -6.52
N LEU A 128 4.29 18.53 -7.04
CA LEU A 128 3.14 18.97 -6.26
C LEU A 128 2.16 17.81 -6.00
N HIS A 129 1.92 17.56 -4.74
CA HIS A 129 0.90 16.62 -4.28
C HIS A 129 0.20 17.22 -3.04
N PRO A 130 -1.07 16.91 -2.76
CA PRO A 130 -1.80 17.49 -1.62
C PRO A 130 -1.05 17.42 -0.28
N HIS A 131 -0.38 16.31 0.03
CA HIS A 131 0.39 16.18 1.29
C HIS A 131 1.63 17.09 1.34
N SER A 132 2.18 17.53 0.20
CA SER A 132 3.32 18.46 0.20
C SER A 132 2.94 19.87 0.63
N ILE A 133 1.64 20.19 0.64
CA ILE A 133 1.09 21.49 1.05
C ILE A 133 0.78 21.50 2.56
N TYR A 134 0.29 20.36 3.09
CA TYR A 134 -0.13 20.22 4.49
C TYR A 134 0.87 19.41 5.32
N ASP A 135 0.38 18.47 6.12
CA ASP A 135 1.18 17.60 6.95
C ASP A 135 1.95 16.56 6.13
N ASN A 136 3.04 16.07 6.70
CA ASN A 136 3.83 15.00 6.11
C ASN A 136 3.16 13.65 6.40
N ASP A 137 2.37 13.16 5.47
CA ASP A 137 1.64 11.89 5.64
C ASP A 137 2.38 10.69 5.05
N TYR A 138 3.42 10.91 4.23
CA TYR A 138 4.15 9.86 3.50
C TYR A 138 5.63 9.80 3.83
N ALA A 139 6.28 8.72 3.42
CA ALA A 139 7.72 8.60 3.52
C ALA A 139 8.41 9.40 2.41
N PHE A 140 9.39 10.22 2.78
CA PHE A 140 10.26 10.95 1.85
C PHE A 140 11.51 10.16 1.55
N ILE A 141 12.02 10.29 0.32
CA ILE A 141 13.13 9.52 -0.21
C ILE A 141 14.23 10.47 -0.65
N GLN A 142 15.42 10.26 -0.10
CA GLN A 142 16.67 10.83 -0.60
C GLN A 142 17.34 9.81 -1.51
N ASN A 143 17.70 10.21 -2.73
CA ASN A 143 18.23 9.32 -3.76
C ASN A 143 19.45 9.89 -4.47
N ASP A 144 20.18 9.00 -5.14
CA ASP A 144 21.20 9.32 -6.12
C ASP A 144 20.87 8.53 -7.40
N GLY A 145 20.36 9.21 -8.42
CA GLY A 145 19.74 8.56 -9.57
C GLY A 145 18.59 7.64 -9.12
N ASP A 146 18.64 6.38 -9.53
CA ASP A 146 17.64 5.37 -9.14
C ASP A 146 17.96 4.68 -7.80
N LYS A 147 19.06 5.04 -7.13
CA LYS A 147 19.47 4.42 -5.87
C LYS A 147 18.93 5.19 -4.67
N ILE A 148 18.18 4.50 -3.81
CA ILE A 148 17.71 5.04 -2.54
C ILE A 148 18.90 5.11 -1.56
N LEU A 149 19.13 6.30 -1.01
CA LEU A 149 20.14 6.55 0.02
C LEU A 149 19.52 6.52 1.43
N LYS A 150 18.33 7.14 1.58
CA LYS A 150 17.61 7.22 2.85
C LYS A 150 16.10 7.31 2.62
N ILE A 151 15.35 6.78 3.57
CA ILE A 151 13.89 6.96 3.66
C ILE A 151 13.57 7.53 5.05
N ARG A 152 12.67 8.51 5.12
CA ARG A 152 12.17 9.08 6.36
C ARG A 152 10.65 9.06 6.37
N GLU A 153 10.08 8.34 7.29
CA GLU A 153 8.63 8.32 7.49
C GLU A 153 8.16 9.68 8.02
N LYS A 154 7.21 10.28 7.32
CA LYS A 154 6.53 11.55 7.69
C LYS A 154 7.46 12.73 7.99
N LYS A 155 8.65 12.73 7.45
CA LYS A 155 9.63 13.78 7.67
C LYS A 155 10.45 14.07 6.41
N SER A 156 10.28 15.27 5.84
CA SER A 156 11.07 15.76 4.72
C SER A 156 12.55 15.91 5.09
N PHE A 157 13.42 15.90 4.09
CA PHE A 157 14.85 16.16 4.24
C PHE A 157 15.14 17.65 4.19
N THR A 158 14.31 18.42 3.50
CA THR A 158 14.44 19.87 3.28
C THR A 158 13.13 20.59 3.57
N ASP A 159 13.17 21.92 3.57
CA ASP A 159 11.97 22.75 3.72
C ASP A 159 11.14 22.84 2.42
N LYS A 160 11.70 22.37 1.30
CA LYS A 160 11.04 22.38 -0.02
C LYS A 160 10.54 20.99 -0.40
N LYS A 161 9.54 20.48 0.31
CA LYS A 161 8.97 19.15 0.16
C LYS A 161 8.60 18.76 -1.28
N ILE A 162 8.16 19.73 -2.10
CA ILE A 162 7.79 19.52 -3.50
C ILE A 162 8.98 19.12 -4.39
N ASN A 163 10.20 19.36 -3.92
CA ASN A 163 11.43 19.01 -4.61
C ASN A 163 12.04 17.70 -4.09
N GLU A 164 11.27 16.92 -3.35
CA GLU A 164 11.69 15.62 -2.81
C GLU A 164 10.81 14.51 -3.39
N TYR A 165 11.39 13.33 -3.54
CA TYR A 165 10.62 12.14 -3.86
C TYR A 165 9.85 11.67 -2.64
N ALA A 166 8.61 11.25 -2.84
CA ALA A 166 7.80 10.63 -1.81
C ALA A 166 7.26 9.27 -2.28
N SER A 167 7.20 8.32 -1.34
CA SER A 167 6.70 6.97 -1.61
C SER A 167 5.26 6.99 -2.09
N SER A 168 4.97 6.19 -3.10
CA SER A 168 3.62 5.96 -3.60
C SER A 168 2.82 4.92 -2.78
N GLY A 169 3.34 4.48 -1.63
CA GLY A 169 2.67 3.46 -0.82
C GLY A 169 2.78 2.03 -1.38
N THR A 170 3.63 1.84 -2.38
CA THR A 170 3.96 0.53 -2.96
C THR A 170 5.41 0.20 -2.65
N TYR A 171 5.70 -1.04 -2.25
CA TYR A 171 7.03 -1.51 -1.87
C TYR A 171 7.25 -2.90 -2.45
N TYR A 172 8.35 -3.09 -3.16
CA TYR A 172 8.79 -4.41 -3.62
C TYR A 172 10.02 -4.83 -2.84
N PHE A 173 10.08 -6.11 -2.50
CA PHE A 173 11.23 -6.78 -1.90
C PHE A 173 11.50 -8.09 -2.62
N LYS A 174 12.77 -8.36 -2.90
CA LYS A 174 13.23 -9.59 -3.56
C LYS A 174 12.99 -10.85 -2.74
N SER A 175 12.78 -10.72 -1.44
CA SER A 175 12.61 -11.83 -0.50
C SER A 175 11.67 -11.40 0.62
N GLY A 176 10.89 -12.34 1.15
CA GLY A 176 10.07 -12.16 2.34
C GLY A 176 10.86 -12.02 3.65
N LEU A 177 12.18 -12.09 3.62
CA LEU A 177 13.08 -11.70 4.71
C LEU A 177 13.16 -10.17 4.79
N ILE A 178 12.18 -9.54 5.42
CA ILE A 178 12.06 -8.08 5.57
C ILE A 178 12.43 -7.69 6.98
#